data_c9409c646de2245fd58a9dcb4ada210b
#
_entry.id   c9409c646de2245fd58a9dcb4ada210b
#
_cell.length_a   1.000
_cell.length_b   1.000
_cell.length_c   1.000
_cell.angle_alpha   90.00
_cell.angle_beta   90.00
_cell.angle_gamma   90.00
#
_symmetry.space_group_name_H-M   'P 1'
#
loop_
_entity.id
_entity.type
_entity.pdbx_description
1 polymer ?
#
loop_
_entity_poly.entity_id
_entity_poly.type
_entity_poly.pdbx_seq_one_letter_code
_entity_poly.pdbx_strand_id
1 'polypeptide(L)'
;EQMGALVTTQNDMRITKIGKKIRKYRLDELPQLVNVLKGDMTFVGTRPEVLKYVECYDEEMYATLLMPAGITSLASIRFKDEEKILSAYSEQEIDKAYQSVILPKKMQYNLDYLRKFSFFYDLQLCFQTIIAVCKK
;
A
#
# COMPACT_ATOMS: atom_id res chain seq x y z
N GLU A 1 -5.53 -20.61 16.77
CA GLU A 1 -4.52 -19.69 16.24
C GLU A 1 -5.10 -18.28 16.30
N GLN A 2 -4.56 -17.42 17.17
CA GLN A 2 -4.90 -16.01 17.17
C GLN A 2 -4.30 -15.42 15.89
N MET A 3 -5.14 -15.17 14.89
CA MET A 3 -4.74 -14.37 13.74
C MET A 3 -4.50 -12.95 14.24
N GLY A 4 -3.23 -12.54 14.37
CA GLY A 4 -2.85 -11.17 14.65
C GLY A 4 -3.36 -10.20 13.57
N ALA A 5 -3.28 -8.89 13.83
CA ALA A 5 -3.73 -7.87 12.88
C ALA A 5 -3.19 -8.13 11.47
N LEU A 6 -4.04 -8.00 10.46
CA LEU A 6 -3.70 -8.24 9.04
C LEU A 6 -2.74 -7.19 8.49
N VAL A 7 -2.68 -6.03 9.11
CA VAL A 7 -1.74 -4.95 8.78
C VAL A 7 -0.57 -4.92 9.76
N THR A 8 0.59 -4.51 9.29
CA THR A 8 1.83 -4.49 10.05
C THR A 8 2.00 -3.14 10.75
N THR A 9 2.45 -3.15 12.00
CA THR A 9 2.83 -1.96 12.77
C THR A 9 4.34 -1.85 12.91
N GLN A 10 4.86 -0.69 13.33
CA GLN A 10 6.32 -0.47 13.51
C GLN A 10 6.97 -1.45 14.49
N ASN A 11 6.24 -1.91 15.50
CA ASN A 11 6.74 -2.81 16.54
C ASN A 11 6.25 -4.25 16.39
N ASP A 12 5.87 -4.65 15.19
CA ASP A 12 5.43 -6.01 14.92
C ASP A 12 6.54 -7.02 15.21
N MET A 13 6.31 -7.86 16.22
CA MET A 13 7.26 -8.89 16.67
C MET A 13 7.52 -10.00 15.64
N ARG A 14 6.66 -10.11 14.63
CA ARG A 14 6.82 -11.06 13.51
C ARG A 14 7.96 -10.69 12.57
N ILE A 15 8.45 -9.42 12.64
CA ILE A 15 9.48 -8.91 11.74
C ILE A 15 10.85 -9.03 12.40
N THR A 16 11.74 -9.80 11.79
CA THR A 16 13.14 -9.92 12.22
C THR A 16 13.92 -8.60 12.05
N LYS A 17 15.07 -8.46 12.74
CA LYS A 17 15.95 -7.28 12.59
C LYS A 17 16.41 -7.07 11.15
N ILE A 18 16.69 -8.15 10.42
CA ILE A 18 17.05 -8.09 8.98
C ILE A 18 15.83 -7.71 8.17
N GLY A 19 14.65 -8.30 8.45
CA GLY A 19 13.38 -7.97 7.80
C GLY A 19 13.04 -6.48 7.90
N LYS A 20 13.29 -5.83 9.05
CA LYS A 20 13.11 -4.37 9.20
C LYS A 20 13.99 -3.58 8.23
N LYS A 21 15.25 -4.00 8.00
CA LYS A 21 16.15 -3.35 7.05
C LYS A 21 15.68 -3.55 5.62
N ILE A 22 15.29 -4.77 5.25
CA ILE A 22 14.79 -5.12 3.92
C ILE A 22 13.55 -4.26 3.60
N ARG A 23 12.58 -4.20 4.53
CA ARG A 23 11.36 -3.38 4.38
C ARG A 23 11.64 -1.88 4.32
N LYS A 24 12.61 -1.39 5.11
CA LYS A 24 13.01 0.02 5.06
C LYS A 24 13.38 0.48 3.64
N TYR A 25 14.09 -0.37 2.89
CA TYR A 25 14.53 -0.09 1.52
C TYR A 25 13.60 -0.69 0.46
N ARG A 26 12.45 -1.23 0.86
CA ARG A 26 11.46 -1.88 -0.02
C ARG A 26 12.03 -3.02 -0.89
N LEU A 27 13.08 -3.68 -0.40
CA LEU A 27 13.68 -4.82 -1.09
C LEU A 27 12.80 -6.07 -1.06
N ASP A 28 11.88 -6.16 -0.10
CA ASP A 28 10.83 -7.18 -0.01
C ASP A 28 9.81 -7.11 -1.15
N GLU A 29 9.76 -6.00 -1.87
CA GLU A 29 8.88 -5.82 -3.03
C GLU A 29 9.54 -6.21 -4.36
N LEU A 30 10.87 -6.47 -4.39
CA LEU A 30 11.58 -6.88 -5.61
C LEU A 30 11.02 -8.15 -6.29
N PRO A 31 10.56 -9.20 -5.56
CA PRO A 31 9.95 -10.36 -6.21
C PRO A 31 8.70 -10.01 -7.04
N GLN A 32 8.01 -8.90 -6.74
CA GLN A 32 6.84 -8.46 -7.50
C GLN A 32 7.20 -8.06 -8.95
N LEU A 33 8.48 -7.77 -9.23
CA LEU A 33 8.95 -7.55 -10.61
C LEU A 33 8.68 -8.73 -11.53
N VAL A 34 8.67 -9.96 -10.99
CA VAL A 34 8.30 -11.15 -11.75
C VAL A 34 6.83 -11.09 -12.18
N ASN A 35 5.95 -10.57 -11.30
CA ASN A 35 4.53 -10.40 -11.62
C ASN A 35 4.32 -9.30 -12.67
N VAL A 36 5.16 -8.25 -12.65
CA VAL A 36 5.15 -7.22 -13.71
C VAL A 36 5.56 -7.81 -15.05
N LEU A 37 6.63 -8.62 -15.08
CA LEU A 37 7.08 -9.29 -16.30
C LEU A 37 6.04 -10.28 -16.86
N LYS A 38 5.24 -10.91 -15.99
CA LYS A 38 4.13 -11.78 -16.38
C LYS A 38 2.87 -11.02 -16.83
N GLY A 39 2.80 -9.72 -16.57
CA GLY A 39 1.59 -8.91 -16.84
C GLY A 39 0.53 -8.97 -15.74
N ASP A 40 0.79 -9.64 -14.61
CA ASP A 40 -0.13 -9.74 -13.47
C ASP A 40 -0.17 -8.46 -12.63
N MET A 41 0.89 -7.64 -12.72
CA MET A 41 1.04 -6.36 -12.03
C MET A 41 1.64 -5.28 -12.94
N THR A 42 1.55 -4.03 -12.50
CA THR A 42 2.21 -2.89 -13.13
C THR A 42 3.22 -2.25 -12.17
N PHE A 43 4.10 -1.38 -12.69
CA PHE A 43 4.98 -0.59 -11.82
C PHE A 43 4.18 0.39 -10.97
N VAL A 44 3.24 1.10 -11.59
CA VAL A 44 2.37 2.08 -10.93
C VAL A 44 0.92 1.64 -11.08
N GLY A 45 0.18 1.65 -9.99
CA GLY A 45 -1.22 1.23 -9.96
C GLY A 45 -1.79 1.33 -8.56
N THR A 46 -2.99 0.82 -8.37
CA THR A 46 -3.56 0.71 -7.03
C THR A 46 -2.87 -0.42 -6.28
N ARG A 47 -2.49 -0.20 -5.00
CA ARG A 47 -1.89 -1.28 -4.20
C ARG A 47 -2.98 -2.29 -3.82
N PRO A 48 -2.71 -3.62 -3.97
CA PRO A 48 -3.68 -4.63 -3.56
C PRO A 48 -4.01 -4.51 -2.07
N GLU A 49 -5.29 -4.61 -1.73
CA GLU A 49 -5.75 -4.67 -0.35
C GLU A 49 -6.11 -6.10 0.04
N VAL A 50 -6.13 -6.38 1.33
CA VAL A 50 -6.59 -7.66 1.86
C VAL A 50 -8.11 -7.78 1.63
N LEU A 51 -8.60 -8.95 1.25
CA LEU A 51 -10.02 -9.20 0.93
C LEU A 51 -10.97 -8.66 1.99
N LYS A 52 -10.64 -8.82 3.28
CA LYS A 52 -11.42 -8.27 4.40
C LYS A 52 -11.69 -6.76 4.28
N TYR A 53 -10.74 -5.99 3.74
CA TYR A 53 -10.90 -4.55 3.54
C TYR A 53 -11.59 -4.23 2.22
N VAL A 54 -11.45 -5.09 1.21
CA VAL A 54 -12.19 -4.95 -0.05
C VAL A 54 -13.70 -5.13 0.19
N GLU A 55 -14.10 -5.99 1.12
CA GLU A 55 -15.51 -6.16 1.53
C GLU A 55 -16.12 -4.89 2.14
N CYS A 56 -15.28 -3.94 2.57
CA CYS A 56 -15.72 -2.64 3.11
C CYS A 56 -15.78 -1.54 2.05
N TYR A 57 -15.52 -1.85 0.76
CA TYR A 57 -15.53 -0.87 -0.32
C TYR A 57 -16.96 -0.41 -0.62
N ASP A 58 -17.11 0.87 -0.88
CA ASP A 58 -18.28 1.43 -1.56
C ASP A 58 -18.18 1.27 -3.09
N GLU A 59 -19.23 1.64 -3.80
CA GLU A 59 -19.30 1.50 -5.26
C GLU A 59 -18.17 2.23 -5.99
N GLU A 60 -17.77 3.41 -5.51
CA GLU A 60 -16.69 4.19 -6.12
C GLU A 60 -15.33 3.53 -5.90
N MET A 61 -15.09 2.98 -4.70
CA MET A 61 -13.84 2.28 -4.38
C MET A 61 -13.60 1.05 -5.26
N TYR A 62 -14.65 0.33 -5.66
CA TYR A 62 -14.52 -0.81 -6.57
C TYR A 62 -13.91 -0.44 -7.93
N ALA A 63 -14.02 0.82 -8.38
CA ALA A 63 -13.35 1.27 -9.60
C ALA A 63 -11.82 1.08 -9.53
N THR A 64 -11.23 1.09 -8.34
CA THR A 64 -9.78 0.87 -8.15
C THR A 64 -9.33 -0.55 -8.52
N LEU A 65 -10.23 -1.51 -8.59
CA LEU A 65 -9.95 -2.90 -8.97
C LEU A 65 -9.98 -3.11 -10.49
N LEU A 66 -10.40 -2.13 -11.27
CA LEU A 66 -10.40 -2.20 -12.75
C LEU A 66 -9.00 -2.10 -13.35
N MET A 67 -8.03 -1.61 -12.59
CA MET A 67 -6.63 -1.51 -13.01
C MET A 67 -5.80 -2.62 -12.36
N PRO A 68 -4.79 -3.15 -13.06
CA PRO A 68 -3.85 -4.06 -12.45
C PRO A 68 -3.16 -3.45 -11.22
N ALA A 69 -2.87 -4.29 -10.24
CA ALA A 69 -2.18 -3.87 -9.04
C ALA A 69 -0.77 -3.32 -9.35
N GLY A 70 -0.39 -2.22 -8.70
CA GLY A 70 0.93 -1.60 -8.85
C GLY A 70 1.90 -1.97 -7.72
N ILE A 71 3.21 -2.04 -8.02
CA ILE A 71 4.28 -2.10 -7.00
C ILE A 71 4.26 -0.81 -6.20
N THR A 72 4.15 0.34 -6.86
CA THR A 72 3.97 1.63 -6.22
C THR A 72 2.63 2.26 -6.59
N SER A 73 2.19 3.21 -5.76
CA SER A 73 0.95 3.94 -5.96
C SER A 73 1.05 5.36 -5.43
N LEU A 74 0.18 6.25 -5.88
CA LEU A 74 0.04 7.58 -5.30
C LEU A 74 -0.26 7.48 -3.79
N ALA A 75 -1.11 6.53 -3.38
CA ALA A 75 -1.42 6.26 -1.98
C ALA A 75 -0.16 5.87 -1.19
N SER A 76 0.68 4.96 -1.71
CA SER A 76 1.92 4.53 -1.04
C SER A 76 2.94 5.66 -0.84
N ILE A 77 2.98 6.62 -1.77
CA ILE A 77 3.87 7.78 -1.70
C ILE A 77 3.35 8.81 -0.69
N ARG A 78 2.04 9.09 -0.71
CA ARG A 78 1.39 10.12 0.11
C ARG A 78 1.12 9.66 1.54
N PHE A 79 0.89 8.36 1.73
CA PHE A 79 0.49 7.76 3.01
C PHE A 79 1.59 6.84 3.59
N LYS A 80 2.83 7.29 3.51
CA LYS A 80 4.02 6.53 3.96
C LYS A 80 4.09 6.31 5.48
N ASP A 81 3.36 7.09 6.28
CA ASP A 81 3.36 7.03 7.74
C ASP A 81 2.21 6.14 8.30
N GLU A 82 1.60 5.30 7.47
CA GLU A 82 0.50 4.37 7.84
C GLU A 82 0.84 3.56 9.09
N GLU A 83 2.01 2.89 9.10
CA GLU A 83 2.46 2.08 10.23
C GLU A 83 2.58 2.89 11.54
N LYS A 84 3.01 4.16 11.44
CA LYS A 84 3.12 5.07 12.57
C LYS A 84 1.76 5.47 13.12
N ILE A 85 0.80 5.74 12.23
CA ILE A 85 -0.57 6.08 12.62
C ILE A 85 -1.21 4.89 13.32
N LEU A 86 -1.07 3.69 12.76
CA LEU A 86 -1.65 2.47 13.33
C LEU A 86 -0.99 2.06 14.65
N SER A 87 0.29 2.41 14.89
CA SER A 87 0.97 2.12 16.15
C SER A 87 0.40 2.89 17.36
N ALA A 88 -0.44 3.89 17.16
CA ALA A 88 -1.16 4.61 18.20
C ALA A 88 -2.42 3.86 18.71
N TYR A 89 -2.82 2.78 18.04
CA TYR A 89 -4.00 1.99 18.36
C TYR A 89 -3.60 0.64 18.97
N SER A 90 -4.46 0.09 19.84
CA SER A 90 -4.30 -1.26 20.37
C SER A 90 -4.49 -2.31 19.26
N GLU A 91 -3.93 -3.53 19.42
CA GLU A 91 -4.08 -4.60 18.42
C GLU A 91 -5.54 -4.90 18.07
N GLN A 92 -6.44 -4.76 19.04
CA GLN A 92 -7.88 -5.00 18.85
C GLN A 92 -8.57 -3.88 18.05
N GLU A 93 -8.00 -2.69 18.03
CA GLU A 93 -8.56 -1.50 17.38
C GLU A 93 -7.95 -1.24 16.00
N ILE A 94 -6.80 -1.86 15.68
CA ILE A 94 -6.05 -1.63 14.43
C ILE A 94 -6.95 -1.84 13.21
N ASP A 95 -7.71 -2.92 13.15
CA ASP A 95 -8.58 -3.22 12.00
C ASP A 95 -9.67 -2.15 11.83
N LYS A 96 -10.29 -1.70 12.93
CA LYS A 96 -11.30 -0.63 12.89
C LYS A 96 -10.68 0.71 12.50
N ALA A 97 -9.51 1.03 13.06
CA ALA A 97 -8.78 2.25 12.71
C ALA A 97 -8.35 2.24 11.24
N TYR A 98 -7.90 1.09 10.73
CA TYR A 98 -7.60 0.93 9.32
C TYR A 98 -8.81 1.23 8.44
N GLN A 99 -9.94 0.58 8.70
CA GLN A 99 -11.17 0.74 7.92
C GLN A 99 -11.73 2.16 7.96
N SER A 100 -11.69 2.82 9.13
CA SER A 100 -12.33 4.14 9.32
C SER A 100 -11.43 5.33 8.99
N VAL A 101 -10.10 5.20 9.12
CA VAL A 101 -9.16 6.32 8.98
C VAL A 101 -8.24 6.16 7.78
N ILE A 102 -7.65 4.95 7.61
CA ILE A 102 -6.62 4.69 6.62
C ILE A 102 -7.23 4.42 5.25
N LEU A 103 -8.13 3.44 5.19
CA LEU A 103 -8.72 2.96 3.95
C LEU A 103 -9.40 4.07 3.13
N PRO A 104 -10.27 4.93 3.69
CA PRO A 104 -10.91 6.00 2.92
C PRO A 104 -9.89 6.96 2.29
N LYS A 105 -8.85 7.33 3.03
CA LYS A 105 -7.80 8.22 2.51
C LYS A 105 -6.96 7.56 1.41
N LYS A 106 -6.61 6.29 1.58
CA LYS A 106 -5.88 5.53 0.53
C LYS A 106 -6.73 5.43 -0.73
N MET A 107 -8.02 5.13 -0.58
CA MET A 107 -8.94 5.02 -1.72
C MET A 107 -9.11 6.35 -2.45
N GLN A 108 -9.17 7.46 -1.72
CA GLN A 108 -9.21 8.78 -2.35
C GLN A 108 -7.98 9.02 -3.25
N TYR A 109 -6.76 8.69 -2.78
CA TYR A 109 -5.56 8.78 -3.61
C TYR A 109 -5.57 7.80 -4.80
N ASN A 110 -6.11 6.60 -4.62
CA ASN A 110 -6.22 5.63 -5.70
C ASN A 110 -7.22 6.09 -6.77
N LEU A 111 -8.36 6.67 -6.37
CA LEU A 111 -9.34 7.26 -7.30
C LEU A 111 -8.77 8.49 -8.02
N ASP A 112 -8.03 9.34 -7.30
CA ASP A 112 -7.33 10.48 -7.92
C ASP A 112 -6.29 10.03 -8.96
N TYR A 113 -5.61 8.92 -8.70
CA TYR A 113 -4.70 8.32 -9.66
C TYR A 113 -5.45 7.84 -10.91
N LEU A 114 -6.55 7.12 -10.75
CA LEU A 114 -7.36 6.65 -11.88
C LEU A 114 -7.84 7.80 -12.77
N ARG A 115 -8.27 8.90 -12.17
CA ARG A 115 -8.72 10.10 -12.92
C ARG A 115 -7.61 10.78 -13.72
N LYS A 116 -6.35 10.64 -13.29
CA LYS A 116 -5.17 11.26 -13.89
C LYS A 116 -4.28 10.29 -14.66
N PHE A 117 -4.72 9.03 -14.78
CA PHE A 117 -3.92 7.96 -15.38
C PHE A 117 -3.35 8.37 -16.73
N SER A 118 -2.02 8.33 -16.82
CA SER A 118 -1.28 8.53 -18.07
C SER A 118 0.16 8.03 -17.92
N PHE A 119 0.79 7.69 -19.04
CA PHE A 119 2.18 7.24 -19.03
C PHE A 119 3.14 8.24 -18.36
N PHE A 120 2.99 9.54 -18.62
CA PHE A 120 3.84 10.56 -18.00
C PHE A 120 3.59 10.69 -16.50
N TYR A 121 2.35 10.50 -16.07
CA TYR A 121 2.03 10.51 -14.64
C TYR A 121 2.61 9.30 -13.92
N ASP A 122 2.60 8.12 -14.54
CA ASP A 122 3.25 6.92 -14.00
C ASP A 122 4.76 7.13 -13.87
N LEU A 123 5.40 7.67 -14.89
CA LEU A 123 6.82 7.98 -14.85
C LEU A 123 7.15 8.97 -13.70
N GLN A 124 6.34 10.00 -13.52
CA GLN A 124 6.46 10.93 -12.40
C GLN A 124 6.34 10.24 -11.04
N LEU A 125 5.38 9.32 -10.87
CA LEU A 125 5.19 8.56 -9.64
C LEU A 125 6.35 7.59 -9.37
N CYS A 126 6.92 6.98 -10.40
CA CYS A 126 8.14 6.17 -10.27
C CYS A 126 9.29 7.01 -9.70
N PHE A 127 9.55 8.20 -10.25
CA PHE A 127 10.59 9.11 -9.72
C PHE A 127 10.30 9.56 -8.29
N GLN A 128 9.05 9.89 -7.96
CA GLN A 128 8.65 10.26 -6.60
C GLN A 128 8.87 9.11 -5.62
N THR A 129 8.62 7.86 -6.05
CA THR A 129 8.87 6.67 -5.22
C THR A 129 10.35 6.54 -4.89
N ILE A 130 11.24 6.66 -5.89
CA ILE A 130 12.70 6.59 -5.68
C ILE A 130 13.13 7.66 -4.66
N ILE A 131 12.69 8.91 -4.85
CA ILE A 131 12.98 10.00 -3.93
C ILE A 131 12.46 9.71 -2.52
N ALA A 132 11.24 9.17 -2.40
CA ALA A 132 10.63 8.86 -1.10
C ALA A 132 11.37 7.74 -0.36
N VAL A 133 11.91 6.76 -1.08
CA VAL A 133 12.73 5.66 -0.51
C VAL A 133 14.11 6.15 -0.10
N CYS A 134 14.76 7.00 -0.92
CA CYS A 134 16.09 7.52 -0.63
C CYS A 134 16.13 8.57 0.50
N LYS A 135 15.00 9.25 0.78
CA LYS A 135 14.90 10.26 1.86
C LYS A 135 14.58 9.67 3.24
N LYS A 136 14.43 8.35 3.37
CA LYS A 136 14.27 7.64 4.64
C LYS A 136 15.63 7.29 5.27
#